data_5c3f547f1698ad72498469cf9f48c07e
#
_entry.id   5c3f547f1698ad72498469cf9f48c07e
#
_cell.length_a   1.000
_cell.length_b   1.000
_cell.length_c   1.000
_cell.angle_alpha   90.00
_cell.angle_beta   90.00
_cell.angle_gamma   90.00
#
_symmetry.space_group_name_H-M   'P 1'
#
loop_
_entity.id
_entity.type
_entity.pdbx_description
1 polymer ?
#
loop_
_entity_poly.entity_id
_entity_poly.type
_entity_poly.pdbx_seq_one_letter_code
_entity_poly.pdbx_strand_id
1 'polypeptide(L)'
;KTVLIVNPGVKINPANPVWAEGLERNYFCRRSEGNLLSEEVWPGLCNFPDFTAPAVRSWWADLFRHDLEEVGVRGLWNDMNEPVVFPDRTFPMDTRHEYDGMPCSHEKAHNIYGQCMAEASWLGMKRHAPDRRPFLLSRSGFAGLQRFAATWTGDNRSSWEHLKLANLDRKST
;
A
#
# COMPACT_ATOMS: atom_id res chain seq x y z
N LYS A 1 -2.54 -1.36 23.13
CA LYS A 1 -1.66 -1.38 21.94
C LYS A 1 -2.48 -0.92 20.75
N THR A 2 -2.00 0.07 19.99
CA THR A 2 -2.69 0.65 18.83
C THR A 2 -2.08 0.10 17.55
N VAL A 3 -2.93 -0.23 16.58
CA VAL A 3 -2.56 -0.55 15.19
C VAL A 3 -3.16 0.54 14.31
N LEU A 4 -2.33 1.16 13.48
CA LEU A 4 -2.74 2.24 12.57
C LEU A 4 -3.14 1.63 11.23
N ILE A 5 -4.34 1.97 10.75
CA ILE A 5 -4.78 1.62 9.39
C ILE A 5 -4.21 2.63 8.40
N VAL A 6 -3.69 2.13 7.28
CA VAL A 6 -2.99 2.93 6.26
C VAL A 6 -3.44 2.50 4.88
N ASN A 7 -3.97 3.44 4.12
CA ASN A 7 -4.34 3.25 2.71
C ASN A 7 -3.31 3.88 1.79
N PRO A 8 -3.13 3.41 0.54
CA PRO A 8 -2.12 3.92 -0.38
C PRO A 8 -2.43 5.31 -0.95
N GLY A 9 -3.69 5.73 -0.94
CA GLY A 9 -4.12 6.99 -1.55
C GLY A 9 -3.73 8.21 -0.71
N VAL A 10 -2.93 9.11 -1.29
CA VAL A 10 -2.59 10.40 -0.70
C VAL A 10 -3.52 11.48 -1.25
N LYS A 11 -4.36 12.05 -0.38
CA LYS A 11 -5.35 13.06 -0.78
C LYS A 11 -4.68 14.26 -1.46
N ILE A 12 -5.21 14.63 -2.62
CA ILE A 12 -4.78 15.83 -3.34
C ILE A 12 -5.17 17.05 -2.53
N ASN A 13 -4.16 17.66 -1.92
CA ASN A 13 -4.31 18.89 -1.14
C ASN A 13 -2.97 19.61 -1.06
N PRO A 14 -2.84 20.80 -1.66
CA PRO A 14 -1.59 21.58 -1.61
C PRO A 14 -1.09 21.92 -0.19
N ALA A 15 -1.98 21.94 0.80
CA ALA A 15 -1.62 22.14 2.20
C ALA A 15 -1.16 20.87 2.92
N ASN A 16 -1.25 19.70 2.26
CA ASN A 16 -0.75 18.44 2.81
C ASN A 16 0.72 18.26 2.45
N PRO A 17 1.66 18.32 3.43
CA PRO A 17 3.10 18.22 3.15
C PRO A 17 3.49 16.88 2.51
N VAL A 18 2.81 15.79 2.83
CA VAL A 18 3.07 14.47 2.23
C VAL A 18 2.74 14.49 0.75
N TRP A 19 1.60 15.10 0.35
CA TRP A 19 1.24 15.24 -1.05
C TRP A 19 2.20 16.17 -1.79
N ALA A 20 2.54 17.31 -1.20
CA ALA A 20 3.45 18.28 -1.82
C ALA A 20 4.85 17.68 -2.08
N GLU A 21 5.42 16.99 -1.08
CA GLU A 21 6.71 16.31 -1.23
C GLU A 21 6.65 15.19 -2.28
N GLY A 22 5.61 14.35 -2.24
CA GLY A 22 5.44 13.28 -3.21
C GLY A 22 5.31 13.79 -4.65
N LEU A 23 4.66 14.94 -4.84
CA LEU A 23 4.55 15.62 -6.14
C LEU A 23 5.91 16.15 -6.62
N GLU A 24 6.62 16.89 -5.77
CA GLU A 24 7.94 17.48 -6.07
C GLU A 24 8.96 16.41 -6.46
N ARG A 25 8.95 15.29 -5.76
CA ARG A 25 9.88 14.17 -5.99
C ARG A 25 9.44 13.21 -7.08
N ASN A 26 8.29 13.43 -7.74
CA ASN A 26 7.73 12.52 -8.74
C ASN A 26 7.49 11.09 -8.21
N TYR A 27 6.98 10.96 -6.99
CA TYR A 27 6.76 9.68 -6.32
C TYR A 27 5.40 9.04 -6.61
N PHE A 28 4.52 9.73 -7.32
CA PHE A 28 3.19 9.23 -7.66
C PHE A 28 3.15 8.56 -9.03
N CYS A 29 2.34 7.51 -9.13
CA CYS A 29 2.03 6.82 -10.37
C CYS A 29 1.51 7.79 -11.44
N ARG A 30 1.78 7.47 -12.70
CA ARG A 30 1.35 8.26 -13.86
C ARG A 30 0.60 7.40 -14.86
N ARG A 31 -0.27 8.04 -15.64
CA ARG A 31 -0.90 7.44 -16.82
C ARG A 31 0.12 7.31 -17.96
N SER A 32 -0.23 6.53 -18.97
CA SER A 32 0.62 6.35 -20.17
C SER A 32 0.99 7.66 -20.87
N GLU A 33 0.09 8.66 -20.81
CA GLU A 33 0.31 9.99 -21.37
C GLU A 33 1.20 10.90 -20.52
N GLY A 34 1.63 10.42 -19.34
CA GLY A 34 2.49 11.17 -18.41
C GLY A 34 1.76 12.00 -17.35
N ASN A 35 0.45 12.10 -17.41
CA ASN A 35 -0.36 12.77 -16.39
C ASN A 35 -0.34 11.98 -15.09
N LEU A 36 -0.48 12.65 -13.93
CA LEU A 36 -0.62 11.98 -12.65
C LEU A 36 -1.85 11.06 -12.65
N LEU A 37 -1.69 9.86 -12.10
CA LEU A 37 -2.82 9.02 -11.77
C LEU A 37 -3.59 9.67 -10.61
N SER A 38 -4.85 10.02 -10.86
CA SER A 38 -5.74 10.64 -9.87
C SER A 38 -7.04 9.86 -9.85
N GLU A 39 -7.30 9.17 -8.75
CA GLU A 39 -8.48 8.31 -8.60
C GLU A 39 -9.19 8.58 -7.27
N GLU A 40 -10.48 8.29 -7.21
CA GLU A 40 -11.30 8.52 -6.05
C GLU A 40 -11.24 7.33 -5.08
N VAL A 41 -11.05 7.64 -3.79
CA VAL A 41 -11.16 6.71 -2.66
C VAL A 41 -11.85 7.42 -1.49
N TRP A 42 -11.89 6.83 -0.29
CA TRP A 42 -12.63 7.38 0.86
C TRP A 42 -12.43 8.88 1.15
N PRO A 43 -11.21 9.44 1.13
CA PRO A 43 -11.03 10.88 1.37
C PRO A 43 -11.34 11.76 0.14
N GLY A 44 -11.79 11.19 -0.97
CA GLY A 44 -11.99 11.84 -2.27
C GLY A 44 -10.83 11.59 -3.23
N LEU A 45 -10.53 12.56 -4.09
CA LEU A 45 -9.51 12.43 -5.12
C LEU A 45 -8.10 12.34 -4.52
N CYS A 46 -7.36 11.30 -4.89
CA CYS A 46 -6.02 10.98 -4.39
C CYS A 46 -5.03 10.71 -5.52
N ASN A 47 -3.74 10.96 -5.25
CA ASN A 47 -2.65 10.36 -6.01
C ASN A 47 -2.06 9.18 -5.24
N PHE A 48 -1.41 8.27 -5.96
CA PHE A 48 -0.95 7.00 -5.40
C PHE A 48 0.56 6.85 -5.58
N PRO A 49 1.31 6.61 -4.49
CA PRO A 49 2.75 6.38 -4.57
C PRO A 49 3.07 5.17 -5.45
N ASP A 50 4.12 5.27 -6.25
CA ASP A 50 4.62 4.13 -7.01
C ASP A 50 5.55 3.28 -6.12
N PHE A 51 4.96 2.40 -5.30
CA PHE A 51 5.71 1.54 -4.40
C PHE A 51 6.67 0.57 -5.10
N THR A 52 6.59 0.43 -6.42
CA THR A 52 7.56 -0.38 -7.17
C THR A 52 8.94 0.27 -7.22
N ALA A 53 9.02 1.59 -6.96
CA ALA A 53 10.26 2.34 -6.89
C ALA A 53 10.91 2.28 -5.50
N PRO A 54 12.19 1.89 -5.36
CA PRO A 54 12.88 1.82 -4.06
C PRO A 54 12.90 3.16 -3.30
N ALA A 55 13.05 4.26 -4.01
CA ALA A 55 13.04 5.60 -3.40
C ALA A 55 11.69 5.92 -2.75
N VAL A 56 10.58 5.51 -3.38
CA VAL A 56 9.22 5.70 -2.87
C VAL A 56 9.00 4.82 -1.63
N ARG A 57 9.45 3.57 -1.63
CA ARG A 57 9.39 2.70 -0.45
C ARG A 57 10.15 3.31 0.74
N SER A 58 11.34 3.86 0.49
CA SER A 58 12.13 4.52 1.56
C SER A 58 11.45 5.78 2.10
N TRP A 59 10.92 6.61 1.22
CA TRP A 59 10.15 7.80 1.61
C TRP A 59 8.91 7.44 2.43
N TRP A 60 8.12 6.47 1.97
CA TRP A 60 6.93 6.00 2.68
C TRP A 60 7.25 5.47 4.07
N ALA A 61 8.36 4.75 4.20
CA ALA A 61 8.85 4.25 5.49
C ALA A 61 9.09 5.39 6.49
N ASP A 62 9.60 6.53 6.05
CA ASP A 62 9.91 7.67 6.91
C ASP A 62 8.66 8.44 7.36
N LEU A 63 7.53 8.32 6.65
CA LEU A 63 6.28 8.95 7.05
C LEU A 63 5.74 8.43 8.40
N PHE A 64 6.11 7.22 8.80
CA PHE A 64 5.67 6.61 10.07
C PHE A 64 6.50 6.99 11.29
N ARG A 65 7.52 7.83 11.13
CA ARG A 65 8.42 8.19 12.23
C ARG A 65 7.66 8.67 13.47
N HIS A 66 6.85 9.71 13.32
CA HIS A 66 6.08 10.30 14.42
C HIS A 66 5.18 9.27 15.11
N ASP A 67 4.45 8.48 14.32
CA ASP A 67 3.50 7.49 14.85
C ASP A 67 4.19 6.39 15.68
N LEU A 68 5.35 5.94 15.21
CA LEU A 68 6.09 4.83 15.82
C LEU A 68 6.94 5.27 17.01
N GLU A 69 7.62 6.42 16.91
CA GLU A 69 8.55 6.92 17.93
C GLU A 69 7.82 7.69 19.04
N GLU A 70 6.91 8.61 18.69
CA GLU A 70 6.29 9.56 19.62
C GLU A 70 4.89 9.10 20.08
N VAL A 71 4.00 8.72 19.15
CA VAL A 71 2.64 8.25 19.50
C VAL A 71 2.67 6.84 20.09
N GLY A 72 3.67 6.04 19.73
CA GLY A 72 3.86 4.68 20.27
C GLY A 72 2.93 3.64 19.61
N VAL A 73 2.57 3.83 18.35
CA VAL A 73 1.87 2.84 17.52
C VAL A 73 2.66 1.52 17.53
N ARG A 74 1.94 0.40 17.60
CA ARG A 74 2.54 -0.94 17.77
C ARG A 74 2.47 -1.82 16.56
N GLY A 75 1.72 -1.40 15.55
CA GLY A 75 1.58 -2.14 14.30
C GLY A 75 0.93 -1.29 13.23
N LEU A 76 1.06 -1.74 11.99
CA LEU A 76 0.43 -1.11 10.84
C LEU A 76 -0.52 -2.11 10.16
N TRP A 77 -1.57 -1.57 9.55
CA TRP A 77 -2.54 -2.32 8.78
C TRP A 77 -2.67 -1.65 7.41
N ASN A 78 -2.07 -2.26 6.40
CA ASN A 78 -2.21 -1.82 5.01
C ASN A 78 -3.54 -2.34 4.45
N ASP A 79 -4.41 -1.41 4.14
CA ASP A 79 -5.73 -1.68 3.56
C ASP A 79 -5.86 -1.01 2.19
N MET A 80 -6.80 -1.46 1.36
CA MET A 80 -7.06 -0.93 0.02
C MET A 80 -5.86 -1.00 -0.95
N ASN A 81 -4.88 -1.82 -0.65
CA ASN A 81 -3.57 -1.86 -1.34
C ASN A 81 -3.44 -2.87 -2.46
N GLU A 82 -4.55 -3.34 -3.02
CA GLU A 82 -4.60 -4.17 -4.25
C GLU A 82 -4.06 -3.48 -5.52
N PRO A 83 -4.22 -2.20 -5.82
CA PRO A 83 -4.94 -1.09 -5.19
C PRO A 83 -6.43 -1.04 -5.53
N VAL A 84 -7.27 -0.60 -4.59
CA VAL A 84 -8.70 -0.37 -4.83
C VAL A 84 -9.00 1.10 -5.00
N VAL A 85 -9.71 1.44 -6.07
CA VAL A 85 -10.21 2.80 -6.39
C VAL A 85 -11.67 2.73 -6.83
N PHE A 86 -12.38 3.85 -6.76
CA PHE A 86 -13.80 3.93 -7.13
C PHE A 86 -13.98 4.61 -8.50
N PRO A 87 -14.94 4.18 -9.34
CA PRO A 87 -15.77 2.97 -9.22
C PRO A 87 -15.09 1.69 -9.76
N ASP A 88 -13.95 1.80 -10.45
CA ASP A 88 -13.37 0.75 -11.30
C ASP A 88 -12.66 -0.38 -10.54
N ARG A 89 -12.51 -0.24 -9.23
CA ARG A 89 -11.92 -1.19 -8.30
C ARG A 89 -10.41 -1.44 -8.44
N THR A 90 -9.74 -0.94 -9.48
CA THR A 90 -8.28 -1.01 -9.63
C THR A 90 -7.78 0.14 -10.49
N PHE A 91 -6.47 0.34 -10.55
CA PHE A 91 -5.87 1.32 -11.46
C PHE A 91 -6.11 0.93 -12.91
N PRO A 92 -6.20 1.91 -13.81
CA PRO A 92 -6.14 1.65 -15.24
C PRO A 92 -4.88 0.86 -15.61
N MET A 93 -5.04 -0.16 -16.46
CA MET A 93 -3.96 -1.12 -16.77
C MET A 93 -2.76 -0.49 -17.47
N ASP A 94 -2.94 0.68 -18.11
CA ASP A 94 -1.89 1.47 -18.73
C ASP A 94 -1.09 2.35 -17.76
N THR A 95 -1.47 2.41 -16.48
CA THR A 95 -0.72 3.13 -15.44
C THR A 95 0.74 2.68 -15.43
N ARG A 96 1.65 3.65 -15.35
CA ARG A 96 3.09 3.41 -15.40
C ARG A 96 3.69 3.24 -14.02
N HIS A 97 4.58 2.29 -13.92
CA HIS A 97 5.38 1.95 -12.74
C HIS A 97 6.86 1.93 -13.09
N GLU A 98 7.69 2.37 -12.13
CA GLU A 98 9.15 2.40 -12.28
C GLU A 98 9.75 0.98 -12.21
N TYR A 99 9.18 0.10 -11.39
CA TYR A 99 9.46 -1.33 -11.32
C TYR A 99 10.95 -1.66 -11.14
N ASP A 100 11.59 -1.08 -10.12
CA ASP A 100 13.02 -1.26 -9.80
C ASP A 100 13.95 -0.98 -11.02
N GLY A 101 13.67 0.07 -11.78
CA GLY A 101 14.45 0.48 -12.95
C GLY A 101 14.07 -0.22 -14.26
N MET A 102 13.02 -1.03 -14.27
CA MET A 102 12.48 -1.69 -15.47
C MET A 102 11.03 -1.27 -15.73
N PRO A 103 10.77 -0.04 -16.20
CA PRO A 103 9.42 0.52 -16.30
C PRO A 103 8.42 -0.42 -16.97
N CYS A 104 7.23 -0.51 -16.39
CA CYS A 104 6.17 -1.36 -16.92
C CYS A 104 4.77 -0.75 -16.71
N SER A 105 3.75 -1.39 -17.29
CA SER A 105 2.35 -1.06 -17.04
C SER A 105 1.84 -1.70 -15.75
N HIS A 106 0.68 -1.20 -15.28
CA HIS A 106 -0.02 -1.79 -14.13
C HIS A 106 -0.46 -3.23 -14.38
N GLU A 107 -0.76 -3.60 -15.61
CA GLU A 107 -1.04 -4.99 -15.98
C GLU A 107 0.05 -5.95 -15.48
N LYS A 108 1.32 -5.55 -15.56
CA LYS A 108 2.46 -6.34 -15.04
C LYS A 108 2.66 -6.15 -13.54
N ALA A 109 2.52 -4.92 -13.03
CA ALA A 109 2.84 -4.58 -11.64
C ALA A 109 1.70 -4.84 -10.65
N HIS A 110 0.47 -5.08 -11.11
CA HIS A 110 -0.74 -5.17 -10.29
C HIS A 110 -0.54 -6.06 -9.05
N ASN A 111 -0.12 -7.29 -9.25
CA ASN A 111 -0.03 -8.27 -8.17
C ASN A 111 1.05 -7.97 -7.11
N ILE A 112 2.05 -7.15 -7.44
CA ILE A 112 3.14 -6.83 -6.50
C ILE A 112 2.99 -5.46 -5.84
N TYR A 113 2.07 -4.61 -6.29
CA TYR A 113 1.88 -3.26 -5.76
C TYR A 113 1.65 -3.28 -4.25
N GLY A 114 0.69 -4.09 -3.78
CA GLY A 114 0.40 -4.23 -2.36
C GLY A 114 1.55 -4.81 -1.55
N GLN A 115 2.30 -5.75 -2.13
CA GLN A 115 3.49 -6.30 -1.48
C GLN A 115 4.60 -5.26 -1.33
N CYS A 116 4.83 -4.42 -2.35
CA CYS A 116 5.79 -3.33 -2.27
C CYS A 116 5.40 -2.29 -1.21
N MET A 117 4.09 -2.01 -1.05
CA MET A 117 3.61 -1.18 0.06
C MET A 117 3.86 -1.85 1.42
N ALA A 118 3.62 -3.16 1.52
CA ALA A 118 3.89 -3.91 2.75
C ALA A 118 5.39 -3.88 3.12
N GLU A 119 6.27 -4.03 2.14
CA GLU A 119 7.72 -3.87 2.33
C GLU A 119 8.06 -2.47 2.86
N ALA A 120 7.50 -1.40 2.26
CA ALA A 120 7.71 -0.02 2.68
C ALA A 120 7.26 0.20 4.14
N SER A 121 6.09 -0.29 4.50
CA SER A 121 5.56 -0.20 5.87
C SER A 121 6.41 -0.98 6.87
N TRP A 122 6.87 -2.18 6.50
CA TRP A 122 7.76 -2.99 7.30
C TRP A 122 9.12 -2.31 7.51
N LEU A 123 9.70 -1.69 6.46
CA LEU A 123 10.93 -0.89 6.55
C LEU A 123 10.78 0.25 7.54
N GLY A 124 9.65 0.97 7.53
CA GLY A 124 9.36 2.03 8.48
C GLY A 124 9.38 1.53 9.93
N MET A 125 8.72 0.40 10.19
CA MET A 125 8.71 -0.21 11.53
C MET A 125 10.11 -0.67 11.96
N LYS A 126 10.92 -1.23 11.07
CA LYS A 126 12.31 -1.61 11.35
C LYS A 126 13.22 -0.40 11.61
N ARG A 127 12.96 0.71 10.89
CA ARG A 127 13.78 1.94 11.02
C ARG A 127 13.45 2.72 12.28
N HIS A 128 12.17 2.90 12.57
CA HIS A 128 11.68 3.78 13.64
C HIS A 128 11.26 3.06 14.92
N ALA A 129 11.28 1.73 14.93
CA ALA A 129 11.07 0.92 16.13
C ALA A 129 11.95 -0.34 16.10
N PRO A 130 13.30 -0.22 16.01
CA PRO A 130 14.21 -1.35 15.75
C PRO A 130 14.19 -2.41 16.84
N ASP A 131 13.92 -2.03 18.08
CA ASP A 131 13.87 -2.92 19.25
C ASP A 131 12.56 -3.71 19.37
N ARG A 132 11.66 -3.56 18.39
CA ARG A 132 10.36 -4.20 18.42
C ARG A 132 10.21 -5.14 17.23
N ARG A 133 9.55 -6.28 17.46
CA ARG A 133 9.10 -7.13 16.37
C ARG A 133 8.00 -6.40 15.58
N PRO A 134 8.16 -6.14 14.28
CA PRO A 134 7.11 -5.56 13.44
C PRO A 134 5.82 -6.38 13.48
N PHE A 135 4.69 -5.71 13.60
CA PHE A 135 3.36 -6.28 13.37
C PHE A 135 2.72 -5.54 12.22
N LEU A 136 2.66 -6.18 11.08
CA LEU A 136 2.03 -5.66 9.87
C LEU A 136 0.96 -6.62 9.39
N LEU A 137 -0.22 -6.09 9.11
CA LEU A 137 -1.32 -6.78 8.44
C LEU A 137 -1.52 -6.13 7.07
N SER A 138 -1.64 -6.93 6.01
CA SER A 138 -1.88 -6.42 4.65
C SER A 138 -3.04 -7.15 4.01
N ARG A 139 -3.96 -6.40 3.37
CA ARG A 139 -5.10 -7.00 2.67
C ARG A 139 -4.66 -7.65 1.36
N SER A 140 -3.72 -7.03 0.68
CA SER A 140 -3.17 -7.53 -0.57
C SER A 140 -1.69 -7.91 -0.44
N GLY A 141 -1.28 -8.88 -1.23
CA GLY A 141 0.10 -9.32 -1.34
C GLY A 141 0.25 -10.38 -2.42
N PHE A 142 1.49 -10.83 -2.58
CA PHE A 142 1.87 -11.87 -3.54
C PHE A 142 2.83 -12.87 -2.89
N ALA A 143 3.30 -13.86 -3.63
CA ALA A 143 4.26 -14.84 -3.13
C ALA A 143 5.47 -14.15 -2.47
N GLY A 144 5.75 -14.45 -1.22
CA GLY A 144 6.80 -13.80 -0.43
C GLY A 144 6.31 -12.73 0.54
N LEU A 145 5.00 -12.38 0.57
CA LEU A 145 4.43 -11.42 1.52
C LEU A 145 4.72 -11.79 2.97
N GLN A 146 4.77 -13.07 3.31
CA GLN A 146 5.04 -13.56 4.67
C GLN A 146 6.37 -13.08 5.25
N ARG A 147 7.27 -12.54 4.45
CA ARG A 147 8.51 -11.89 4.91
C ARG A 147 8.22 -10.57 5.63
N PHE A 148 7.13 -9.92 5.32
CA PHE A 148 6.80 -8.57 5.77
C PHE A 148 5.53 -8.52 6.62
N ALA A 149 4.48 -9.23 6.22
CA ALA A 149 3.15 -9.06 6.77
C ALA A 149 2.41 -10.39 6.95
N ALA A 150 1.45 -10.37 7.89
CA ALA A 150 0.33 -11.30 7.90
C ALA A 150 -0.77 -10.80 6.96
N THR A 151 -1.68 -11.68 6.56
CA THR A 151 -2.84 -11.34 5.74
C THR A 151 -4.14 -11.87 6.36
N TRP A 152 -5.27 -11.38 5.88
CA TRP A 152 -6.61 -11.90 6.20
C TRP A 152 -7.40 -12.11 4.91
N THR A 153 -8.56 -12.69 5.03
CA THR A 153 -9.40 -13.04 3.87
C THR A 153 -10.24 -11.87 3.31
N GLY A 154 -9.98 -10.64 3.74
CA GLY A 154 -10.69 -9.44 3.29
C GLY A 154 -12.09 -9.29 3.93
N ASP A 155 -12.96 -8.54 3.26
CA ASP A 155 -14.29 -8.17 3.74
C ASP A 155 -15.34 -9.22 3.35
N ASN A 156 -15.26 -10.38 3.99
CA ASN A 156 -16.17 -11.49 3.75
C ASN A 156 -17.57 -11.20 4.33
N ARG A 157 -18.60 -11.73 3.69
CA ARG A 157 -19.94 -11.78 4.29
C ARG A 157 -19.99 -12.86 5.37
N SER A 158 -20.74 -12.63 6.44
CA SER A 158 -21.01 -13.63 7.48
C SER A 158 -21.98 -14.70 6.96
N SER A 159 -21.50 -15.58 6.09
CA SER A 159 -22.26 -16.69 5.51
C SER A 159 -21.44 -17.98 5.53
N TRP A 160 -22.12 -19.11 5.48
CA TRP A 160 -21.48 -20.44 5.45
C TRP A 160 -20.66 -20.66 4.18
N GLU A 161 -21.10 -20.09 3.05
CA GLU A 161 -20.38 -20.14 1.77
C GLU A 161 -19.03 -19.41 1.87
N HIS A 162 -19.03 -18.19 2.43
CA HIS A 162 -17.78 -17.40 2.62
C HIS A 162 -16.85 -18.07 3.63
N LEU A 163 -17.38 -18.66 4.72
CA LEU A 163 -16.58 -19.42 5.67
C LEU A 163 -15.91 -20.63 5.01
N LYS A 164 -16.66 -21.36 4.19
CA LYS A 164 -16.13 -22.50 3.42
C LYS A 164 -15.04 -22.08 2.45
N LEU A 165 -15.25 -20.98 1.69
CA LEU A 165 -14.26 -20.44 0.76
C LEU A 165 -12.99 -20.01 1.49
N ALA A 166 -13.11 -19.27 2.59
CA ALA A 166 -11.97 -18.84 3.39
C ALA A 166 -11.13 -20.02 3.92
N ASN A 167 -11.77 -21.13 4.28
CA ASN A 167 -11.07 -22.35 4.68
C ASN A 167 -10.33 -23.04 3.54
N LEU A 168 -10.90 -23.04 2.33
CA LEU A 168 -10.29 -23.63 1.16
C LEU A 168 -9.10 -22.79 0.68
N ASP A 169 -9.28 -21.48 0.63
CA ASP A 169 -8.27 -20.53 0.19
C ASP A 169 -7.00 -20.59 1.07
N ARG A 170 -7.17 -20.67 2.39
CA ARG A 170 -6.05 -20.80 3.33
C ARG A 170 -5.27 -22.12 3.22
N LYS A 171 -5.83 -23.14 2.59
CA LYS A 171 -5.13 -24.43 2.37
C LYS A 171 -4.31 -24.44 1.10
N SER A 172 -4.52 -23.47 0.21
CA SER A 172 -3.83 -23.36 -1.07
C SER A 172 -2.63 -22.40 -1.04
N THR A 173 -2.43 -21.71 0.08
CA THR A 173 -1.27 -20.85 0.36
C THR A 173 -0.38 -21.47 1.43
#